data_36938739d968aaa828b2e05b966243ba
#
_entry.id   36938739d968aaa828b2e05b966243ba
#
_cell.length_a   1.000
_cell.length_b   1.000
_cell.length_c   1.000
_cell.angle_alpha   90.00
_cell.angle_beta   90.00
_cell.angle_gamma   90.00
#
_symmetry.space_group_name_H-M   'P 1'
#
loop_
_entity.id
_entity.type
_entity.pdbx_description
1 polymer ?
#
loop_
_entity_poly.entity_id
_entity_poly.type
_entity_poly.pdbx_seq_one_letter_code
_entity_poly.pdbx_strand_id
1 'polypeptide(L)'
;MVWIFQPIRFIQGGGTNLLIILSGVDSQCAAAARVTKMVLIKEYRVVLPVSVEEYQVGQLYSVAEASKNETGGGEGIEVLKNEPYEKDGEKGQYTHKIYHLKSKVPGYVKMIAPEGALVFHEKAWNAYPYCRTIVTNEYMKDDFMIKIETWHKPDMGTVENVHDLDEQTWRTVEVVPIDIASKDEVAPGDYKPEEDPALFHSAKTDRGPLGPEWKNELKTDCPYMCAYKLVTVKFRWWGLQTKVENFIHRQEKRIFTNFHRQLFCWIDKWVGLTMEDIRRMEEETQKELEEMRQKGDRQADCVKQVRFEAPVLLMSNEANQPNPVTMTSSETRPPRRG
;
A
#
# COMPACT_ATOMS: atom_id res chain seq x y z
N MET A 1 1.57 -3.18 -10.11
CA MET A 1 0.42 -2.82 -9.25
C MET A 1 0.73 -3.14 -7.79
N VAL A 2 1.76 -2.50 -7.23
CA VAL A 2 2.30 -2.71 -5.87
C VAL A 2 1.57 -1.81 -4.84
N TRP A 3 0.62 -1.01 -5.30
CA TRP A 3 0.08 0.15 -4.59
C TRP A 3 -1.05 -0.13 -3.61
N ILE A 4 -1.71 -1.27 -3.71
CA ILE A 4 -2.81 -1.62 -2.77
C ILE A 4 -2.25 -1.92 -1.38
N PHE A 5 -1.00 -2.31 -1.32
CA PHE A 5 -0.26 -2.51 -0.09
C PHE A 5 0.96 -1.57 -0.02
N GLN A 6 0.73 -0.28 0.14
CA GLN A 6 1.58 0.55 0.99
C GLN A 6 1.14 0.40 2.47
N PRO A 7 1.06 -0.80 3.04
CA PRO A 7 0.60 -1.01 4.41
C PRO A 7 1.67 -0.59 5.41
N ILE A 8 2.89 -0.35 4.96
CA ILE A 8 4.01 -0.01 5.86
C ILE A 8 3.83 1.40 6.41
N ARG A 9 3.37 2.35 5.60
CA ARG A 9 2.90 3.66 6.07
C ARG A 9 1.51 3.59 6.73
N PHE A 10 0.70 2.63 6.35
CA PHE A 10 -0.59 2.31 6.94
C PHE A 10 -0.48 2.03 8.45
N ILE A 11 0.56 1.32 8.85
CA ILE A 11 0.81 0.93 10.24
C ILE A 11 1.47 2.05 11.05
N GLN A 12 2.28 2.90 10.41
CA GLN A 12 2.96 4.02 11.08
C GLN A 12 2.08 5.26 11.27
N GLY A 13 1.02 5.45 10.45
CA GLY A 13 0.18 6.64 10.46
C GLY A 13 -1.27 6.46 10.95
N GLY A 14 -1.66 5.30 11.49
CA GLY A 14 -3.06 5.03 11.93
C GLY A 14 -3.45 3.56 11.87
N GLY A 15 -2.56 2.68 11.39
CA GLY A 15 -2.80 1.26 11.20
C GLY A 15 -2.95 0.43 12.49
N THR A 16 -2.61 1.00 13.65
CA THR A 16 -2.87 0.40 14.95
C THR A 16 -4.34 0.02 15.12
N ASN A 17 -5.26 0.81 14.54
CA ASN A 17 -6.70 0.54 14.67
C ASN A 17 -7.19 -0.65 13.83
N LEU A 18 -6.66 -0.87 12.63
CA LEU A 18 -7.10 -2.00 11.79
C LEU A 18 -6.58 -3.34 12.31
N LEU A 19 -5.35 -3.37 12.81
CA LEU A 19 -4.71 -4.58 13.33
C LEU A 19 -5.20 -4.96 14.73
N ILE A 20 -5.51 -3.99 15.59
CA ILE A 20 -6.17 -4.23 16.89
C ILE A 20 -7.57 -4.80 16.66
N ILE A 21 -8.26 -4.35 15.60
CA ILE A 21 -9.57 -4.88 15.21
C ILE A 21 -9.49 -6.34 14.76
N LEU A 22 -8.44 -6.74 14.06
CA LEU A 22 -8.26 -8.12 13.60
C LEU A 22 -7.79 -9.08 14.70
N SER A 23 -7.25 -8.57 15.80
CA SER A 23 -6.59 -9.38 16.83
C SER A 23 -7.40 -9.58 18.13
N GLY A 24 -8.53 -8.95 18.30
CA GLY A 24 -9.18 -8.90 19.59
C GLY A 24 -10.68 -9.13 19.62
N VAL A 25 -11.21 -10.29 19.25
CA VAL A 25 -12.54 -10.71 19.75
C VAL A 25 -12.71 -12.23 19.73
N ASP A 26 -13.01 -12.78 20.89
CA ASP A 26 -13.47 -14.14 21.09
C ASP A 26 -14.73 -14.48 20.28
N SER A 27 -14.73 -15.69 19.78
CA SER A 27 -15.70 -16.31 18.87
C SER A 27 -17.01 -16.75 19.55
N GLN A 28 -17.68 -15.89 20.31
CA GLN A 28 -18.98 -16.22 20.90
C GLN A 28 -19.95 -15.07 20.79
N CYS A 29 -20.72 -15.04 19.68
CA CYS A 29 -22.10 -14.53 19.54
C CYS A 29 -22.49 -14.42 18.06
N ALA A 30 -22.68 -15.53 17.38
CA ALA A 30 -23.15 -15.55 16.00
C ALA A 30 -24.54 -16.20 15.91
N ALA A 31 -25.57 -15.52 16.43
CA ALA A 31 -26.96 -15.82 16.11
C ALA A 31 -27.86 -14.62 16.34
N ALA A 32 -27.79 -13.59 15.51
CA ALA A 32 -28.84 -12.61 15.36
C ALA A 32 -28.78 -11.91 14.00
N ALA A 33 -29.87 -12.04 13.25
CA ALA A 33 -30.26 -11.26 12.09
C ALA A 33 -29.19 -11.00 11.02
N ARG A 34 -29.18 -11.81 9.96
CA ARG A 34 -28.59 -11.48 8.65
C ARG A 34 -29.32 -10.27 8.04
N VAL A 35 -28.99 -9.09 8.49
CA VAL A 35 -29.11 -7.92 7.65
C VAL A 35 -27.96 -8.03 6.65
N THR A 36 -28.27 -8.33 5.41
CA THR A 36 -27.33 -8.21 4.30
C THR A 36 -26.97 -6.75 4.14
N LYS A 37 -26.02 -6.26 4.95
CA LYS A 37 -25.54 -4.90 4.83
C LYS A 37 -24.80 -4.81 3.52
N MET A 38 -25.22 -3.86 2.66
CA MET A 38 -24.66 -3.68 1.34
C MET A 38 -23.15 -3.41 1.44
N VAL A 39 -22.40 -4.01 0.54
CA VAL A 39 -20.96 -3.78 0.34
C VAL A 39 -20.77 -2.31 -0.03
N LEU A 40 -19.78 -1.64 0.54
CA LEU A 40 -19.49 -0.24 0.21
C LEU A 40 -18.71 -0.17 -1.09
N ILE A 41 -19.26 0.56 -2.07
CA ILE A 41 -18.67 0.71 -3.41
C ILE A 41 -18.45 2.19 -3.69
N LYS A 42 -17.23 2.57 -4.11
CA LYS A 42 -16.91 3.92 -4.57
C LYS A 42 -16.19 3.86 -5.90
N GLU A 43 -16.51 4.80 -6.80
CA GLU A 43 -15.78 5.02 -8.04
C GLU A 43 -14.94 6.29 -7.91
N TYR A 44 -13.62 6.13 -7.90
CA TYR A 44 -12.68 7.26 -7.91
C TYR A 44 -12.35 7.63 -9.34
N ARG A 45 -12.53 8.90 -9.70
CA ARG A 45 -12.22 9.45 -11.02
C ARG A 45 -11.01 10.35 -10.94
N VAL A 46 -9.95 9.98 -11.64
CA VAL A 46 -8.69 10.75 -11.67
C VAL A 46 -8.43 11.20 -13.10
N VAL A 47 -8.60 12.47 -13.35
CA VAL A 47 -8.28 13.10 -14.64
C VAL A 47 -6.80 13.46 -14.65
N LEU A 48 -6.15 13.23 -15.80
CA LEU A 48 -4.71 13.48 -15.99
C LEU A 48 -4.49 14.10 -17.37
N PRO A 49 -3.53 15.06 -17.51
CA PRO A 49 -3.16 15.66 -18.79
C PRO A 49 -2.12 14.78 -19.53
N VAL A 50 -2.48 13.53 -19.78
CA VAL A 50 -1.70 12.53 -20.51
C VAL A 50 -2.62 11.67 -21.38
N SER A 51 -2.10 11.05 -22.44
CA SER A 51 -2.91 10.08 -23.19
C SER A 51 -3.07 8.75 -22.46
N VAL A 52 -4.02 7.93 -22.89
CA VAL A 52 -4.21 6.58 -22.35
C VAL A 52 -2.94 5.74 -22.55
N GLU A 53 -2.28 5.86 -23.69
CA GLU A 53 -1.03 5.15 -24.04
C GLU A 53 0.15 5.65 -23.19
N GLU A 54 0.31 6.96 -23.02
CA GLU A 54 1.32 7.55 -22.15
C GLU A 54 1.14 7.07 -20.70
N TYR A 55 -0.11 7.03 -20.23
CA TYR A 55 -0.40 6.58 -18.87
C TYR A 55 -0.02 5.13 -18.65
N GLN A 56 -0.15 4.24 -19.65
CA GLN A 56 0.27 2.85 -19.52
C GLN A 56 1.75 2.74 -19.12
N VAL A 57 2.60 3.49 -19.83
CA VAL A 57 4.04 3.55 -19.58
C VAL A 57 4.32 4.20 -18.22
N GLY A 58 3.72 5.38 -17.97
CA GLY A 58 3.92 6.15 -16.73
C GLY A 58 3.48 5.37 -15.49
N GLN A 59 2.36 4.63 -15.57
CA GLN A 59 1.88 3.78 -14.48
C GLN A 59 2.87 2.68 -14.14
N LEU A 60 3.35 1.94 -15.14
CA LEU A 60 4.27 0.82 -14.93
C LEU A 60 5.63 1.31 -14.42
N TYR A 61 6.15 2.40 -15.00
CA TYR A 61 7.35 3.06 -14.51
C TYR A 61 7.22 3.46 -13.04
N SER A 62 6.15 4.18 -12.71
CA SER A 62 5.94 4.70 -11.35
C SER A 62 5.77 3.58 -10.33
N VAL A 63 5.15 2.46 -10.72
CA VAL A 63 5.01 1.26 -9.89
C VAL A 63 6.38 0.62 -9.64
N ALA A 64 7.21 0.45 -10.67
CA ALA A 64 8.53 -0.13 -10.53
C ALA A 64 9.43 0.72 -9.62
N GLU A 65 9.46 2.03 -9.86
CA GLU A 65 10.29 2.97 -9.10
C GLU A 65 9.87 3.08 -7.63
N ALA A 66 8.56 3.14 -7.37
CA ALA A 66 8.08 3.18 -5.99
C ALA A 66 8.32 1.86 -5.24
N SER A 67 8.29 0.72 -5.95
CA SER A 67 8.63 -0.58 -5.35
C SER A 67 10.08 -0.60 -4.85
N LYS A 68 11.01 0.00 -5.57
CA LYS A 68 12.42 0.12 -5.14
C LYS A 68 12.55 0.95 -3.86
N ASN A 69 11.81 2.05 -3.77
CA ASN A 69 11.90 2.98 -2.63
C ASN A 69 11.24 2.44 -1.34
N GLU A 70 10.31 1.50 -1.45
CA GLU A 70 9.52 1.01 -0.30
C GLU A 70 10.00 -0.29 0.30
N THR A 71 10.81 -1.03 -0.43
CA THR A 71 11.33 -2.32 0.01
C THR A 71 12.58 -2.22 0.86
N GLY A 72 12.67 -1.26 1.77
CA GLY A 72 13.75 -1.18 2.75
C GLY A 72 13.96 -2.52 3.48
N GLY A 73 14.46 -3.54 2.74
CA GLY A 73 14.75 -4.85 3.24
C GLY A 73 14.11 -6.05 2.53
N GLY A 74 13.31 -5.87 1.46
CA GLY A 74 12.73 -7.01 0.69
C GLY A 74 11.81 -7.94 1.48
N GLU A 75 11.72 -7.77 2.79
CA GLU A 75 10.89 -8.57 3.67
C GLU A 75 9.42 -8.24 3.45
N GLY A 76 8.62 -9.27 3.15
CA GLY A 76 7.19 -9.20 3.23
C GLY A 76 6.44 -9.27 1.91
N ILE A 77 7.10 -9.25 0.74
CA ILE A 77 6.44 -9.43 -0.56
C ILE A 77 7.03 -10.65 -1.26
N GLU A 78 6.18 -11.59 -1.59
CA GLU A 78 6.51 -12.79 -2.37
C GLU A 78 5.72 -12.76 -3.67
N VAL A 79 6.40 -12.88 -4.81
CA VAL A 79 5.77 -13.00 -6.14
C VAL A 79 5.64 -14.47 -6.47
N LEU A 80 4.41 -15.01 -6.38
CA LEU A 80 4.15 -16.41 -6.70
C LEU A 80 4.03 -16.65 -8.20
N LYS A 81 3.41 -15.70 -8.93
CA LYS A 81 3.20 -15.78 -10.36
C LYS A 81 3.32 -14.42 -11.00
N ASN A 82 3.91 -14.38 -12.19
CA ASN A 82 3.94 -13.24 -13.06
C ASN A 82 4.01 -13.77 -14.50
N GLU A 83 2.86 -14.00 -15.12
CA GLU A 83 2.74 -14.71 -16.39
C GLU A 83 1.73 -14.05 -17.33
N PRO A 84 1.94 -14.08 -18.64
CA PRO A 84 0.90 -13.69 -19.59
C PRO A 84 -0.35 -14.55 -19.42
N TYR A 85 -1.54 -13.96 -19.61
CA TYR A 85 -2.79 -14.70 -19.63
C TYR A 85 -3.66 -14.30 -20.82
N GLU A 86 -4.49 -15.24 -21.23
CA GLU A 86 -5.56 -15.04 -22.22
C GLU A 86 -6.78 -15.81 -21.75
N LYS A 87 -7.86 -15.09 -21.48
CA LYS A 87 -9.11 -15.68 -21.01
C LYS A 87 -10.30 -14.81 -21.44
N ASP A 88 -11.33 -15.43 -22.01
CA ASP A 88 -12.60 -14.77 -22.39
C ASP A 88 -12.40 -13.55 -23.33
N GLY A 89 -11.37 -13.60 -24.19
CA GLY A 89 -10.99 -12.49 -25.09
C GLY A 89 -10.14 -11.40 -24.43
N GLU A 90 -9.89 -11.47 -23.15
CA GLU A 90 -8.96 -10.61 -22.41
C GLU A 90 -7.54 -11.13 -22.51
N LYS A 91 -6.60 -10.28 -22.96
CA LYS A 91 -5.16 -10.60 -23.00
C LYS A 91 -4.39 -9.63 -22.14
N GLY A 92 -3.46 -10.13 -21.33
CA GLY A 92 -2.67 -9.27 -20.48
C GLY A 92 -1.67 -10.02 -19.63
N GLN A 93 -1.30 -9.40 -18.52
CA GLN A 93 -0.37 -9.95 -17.54
C GLN A 93 -1.12 -10.29 -16.25
N TYR A 94 -0.97 -11.52 -15.78
CA TYR A 94 -1.47 -11.95 -14.49
C TYR A 94 -0.34 -11.97 -13.47
N THR A 95 -0.57 -11.36 -12.31
CA THR A 95 0.34 -11.43 -11.16
C THR A 95 -0.37 -11.93 -9.92
N HIS A 96 0.32 -12.79 -9.16
CA HIS A 96 -0.12 -13.21 -7.83
C HIS A 96 1.01 -12.97 -6.83
N LYS A 97 0.74 -12.10 -5.86
CA LYS A 97 1.67 -11.73 -4.79
C LYS A 97 1.09 -12.08 -3.44
N ILE A 98 1.98 -12.41 -2.49
CA ILE A 98 1.65 -12.53 -1.08
C ILE A 98 2.40 -11.44 -0.31
N TYR A 99 1.68 -10.81 0.61
CA TYR A 99 2.22 -9.81 1.53
C TYR A 99 2.25 -10.38 2.93
N HIS A 100 3.47 -10.52 3.50
CA HIS A 100 3.71 -10.96 4.87
C HIS A 100 3.96 -9.74 5.76
N LEU A 101 2.95 -9.30 6.51
CA LEU A 101 3.04 -8.07 7.30
C LEU A 101 3.60 -8.29 8.72
N LYS A 102 4.03 -9.49 9.05
CA LYS A 102 4.48 -9.84 10.40
C LYS A 102 5.70 -9.02 10.85
N SER A 103 6.65 -8.73 9.94
CA SER A 103 7.82 -7.90 10.23
C SER A 103 7.48 -6.41 10.42
N LYS A 104 6.37 -5.97 9.86
CA LYS A 104 5.97 -4.56 9.80
C LYS A 104 5.04 -4.10 10.93
N VAL A 105 4.59 -5.02 11.79
CA VAL A 105 3.70 -4.70 12.91
C VAL A 105 4.44 -4.72 14.24
N PRO A 106 3.98 -3.92 15.24
CA PRO A 106 4.53 -3.94 16.60
C PRO A 106 4.49 -5.33 17.23
N GLY A 107 5.44 -5.62 18.14
CA GLY A 107 5.59 -6.93 18.76
C GLY A 107 4.33 -7.44 19.44
N TYR A 108 3.59 -6.58 20.13
CA TYR A 108 2.33 -6.95 20.78
C TYR A 108 1.25 -7.40 19.79
N VAL A 109 1.21 -6.81 18.59
CA VAL A 109 0.29 -7.23 17.51
C VAL A 109 0.64 -8.63 17.01
N LYS A 110 1.95 -8.93 16.89
CA LYS A 110 2.40 -10.27 16.49
C LYS A 110 1.95 -11.37 17.46
N MET A 111 1.88 -11.03 18.75
CA MET A 111 1.51 -11.99 19.81
C MET A 111 0.03 -12.32 19.83
N ILE A 112 -0.84 -11.39 19.40
CA ILE A 112 -2.29 -11.55 19.49
C ILE A 112 -2.96 -11.79 18.13
N ALA A 113 -2.24 -11.55 17.02
CA ALA A 113 -2.79 -11.78 15.69
C ALA A 113 -2.96 -13.29 15.42
N PRO A 114 -4.16 -13.73 15.03
CA PRO A 114 -4.36 -15.12 14.60
C PRO A 114 -3.47 -15.48 13.42
N GLU A 115 -3.23 -16.78 13.24
CA GLU A 115 -2.51 -17.30 12.08
C GLU A 115 -3.19 -16.85 10.77
N GLY A 116 -2.42 -16.39 9.79
CA GLY A 116 -2.93 -15.86 8.52
C GLY A 116 -3.50 -14.44 8.56
N ALA A 117 -3.73 -13.85 9.76
CA ALA A 117 -4.31 -12.50 9.85
C ALA A 117 -3.39 -11.40 9.26
N LEU A 118 -2.10 -11.65 9.21
CA LEU A 118 -1.08 -10.75 8.66
C LEU A 118 -0.58 -11.19 7.28
N VAL A 119 -1.33 -12.08 6.61
CA VAL A 119 -1.02 -12.59 5.27
C VAL A 119 -2.13 -12.19 4.31
N PHE A 120 -1.74 -11.47 3.24
CA PHE A 120 -2.67 -11.00 2.22
C PHE A 120 -2.24 -11.49 0.84
N HIS A 121 -3.21 -11.89 0.04
CA HIS A 121 -3.01 -12.29 -1.34
C HIS A 121 -3.52 -11.20 -2.27
N GLU A 122 -2.69 -10.75 -3.18
CA GLU A 122 -3.05 -9.85 -4.28
C GLU A 122 -3.03 -10.63 -5.59
N LYS A 123 -4.16 -10.69 -6.28
CA LYS A 123 -4.29 -11.22 -7.63
C LYS A 123 -4.65 -10.09 -8.57
N ALA A 124 -3.79 -9.82 -9.55
CA ALA A 124 -4.00 -8.73 -10.48
C ALA A 124 -3.99 -9.23 -11.92
N TRP A 125 -4.95 -8.77 -12.70
CA TRP A 125 -5.09 -8.96 -14.14
C TRP A 125 -4.95 -7.61 -14.81
N ASN A 126 -3.92 -7.44 -15.61
CA ASN A 126 -3.64 -6.20 -16.33
C ASN A 126 -3.83 -6.44 -17.83
N ALA A 127 -5.05 -6.19 -18.32
CA ALA A 127 -5.44 -6.23 -19.72
C ALA A 127 -5.71 -4.82 -20.24
N TYR A 128 -4.71 -3.95 -20.13
CA TYR A 128 -4.84 -2.54 -20.46
C TYR A 128 -5.63 -2.27 -21.75
N PRO A 129 -6.60 -1.34 -21.82
CA PRO A 129 -6.90 -0.27 -20.84
C PRO A 129 -7.78 -0.67 -19.64
N TYR A 130 -8.13 -1.95 -19.47
CA TYR A 130 -8.82 -2.46 -18.30
C TYR A 130 -7.85 -3.20 -17.37
N CYS A 131 -8.00 -2.96 -16.07
CA CYS A 131 -7.23 -3.65 -15.04
C CYS A 131 -8.14 -4.07 -13.89
N ARG A 132 -7.88 -5.24 -13.32
CA ARG A 132 -8.61 -5.75 -12.16
C ARG A 132 -7.63 -6.28 -11.11
N THR A 133 -7.82 -5.89 -9.86
CA THR A 133 -7.05 -6.41 -8.73
C THR A 133 -7.99 -6.89 -7.63
N ILE A 134 -7.71 -8.04 -7.06
CA ILE A 134 -8.46 -8.62 -5.95
C ILE A 134 -7.48 -8.91 -4.82
N VAL A 135 -7.78 -8.36 -3.65
CA VAL A 135 -7.03 -8.59 -2.42
C VAL A 135 -7.89 -9.37 -1.45
N THR A 136 -7.32 -10.43 -0.90
CA THR A 136 -7.95 -11.28 0.12
C THR A 136 -7.03 -11.45 1.32
N ASN A 137 -7.59 -11.81 2.47
CA ASN A 137 -6.83 -12.11 3.67
C ASN A 137 -6.92 -13.60 4.00
N GLU A 138 -5.81 -14.22 4.38
CA GLU A 138 -5.75 -15.66 4.60
C GLU A 138 -6.61 -16.11 5.81
N TYR A 139 -6.65 -15.30 6.86
CA TYR A 139 -7.46 -15.58 8.06
C TYR A 139 -8.95 -15.34 7.81
N MET A 140 -9.32 -14.21 7.22
CA MET A 140 -10.72 -13.81 7.04
C MET A 140 -11.38 -14.47 5.81
N LYS A 141 -10.61 -14.98 4.87
CA LYS A 141 -11.11 -15.68 3.67
C LYS A 141 -12.21 -14.87 2.96
N ASP A 142 -13.39 -15.44 2.84
CA ASP A 142 -14.53 -14.84 2.14
C ASP A 142 -15.14 -13.61 2.86
N ASP A 143 -14.76 -13.36 4.10
CA ASP A 143 -15.26 -12.23 4.88
C ASP A 143 -14.43 -10.96 4.68
N PHE A 144 -13.30 -11.05 3.97
CA PHE A 144 -12.49 -9.91 3.55
C PHE A 144 -12.18 -9.94 2.06
N MET A 145 -12.50 -8.86 1.37
CA MET A 145 -12.11 -8.66 -0.03
C MET A 145 -12.04 -7.17 -0.34
N ILE A 146 -10.97 -6.76 -1.02
CA ILE A 146 -10.92 -5.49 -1.73
C ILE A 146 -10.83 -5.83 -3.22
N LYS A 147 -11.77 -5.35 -4.03
CA LYS A 147 -11.72 -5.48 -5.49
C LYS A 147 -11.62 -4.09 -6.09
N ILE A 148 -10.63 -3.89 -6.96
CA ILE A 148 -10.42 -2.65 -7.70
C ILE A 148 -10.47 -2.98 -9.19
N GLU A 149 -11.43 -2.39 -9.89
CA GLU A 149 -11.59 -2.47 -11.32
C GLU A 149 -11.32 -1.09 -11.91
N THR A 150 -10.44 -0.99 -12.90
CA THR A 150 -10.05 0.29 -13.46
C THR A 150 -10.23 0.29 -14.97
N TRP A 151 -10.99 1.26 -15.48
CA TRP A 151 -10.99 1.64 -16.89
C TRP A 151 -10.18 2.91 -17.11
N HIS A 152 -9.39 2.92 -18.18
CA HIS A 152 -8.67 4.11 -18.63
C HIS A 152 -9.32 4.59 -19.93
N LYS A 153 -9.88 5.81 -19.93
CA LYS A 153 -10.63 6.36 -21.05
C LYS A 153 -10.11 7.74 -21.45
N PRO A 154 -10.10 8.07 -22.74
CA PRO A 154 -9.64 9.40 -23.23
C PRO A 154 -10.77 10.44 -23.08
N ASP A 155 -11.17 10.70 -21.84
CA ASP A 155 -12.22 11.67 -21.49
C ASP A 155 -11.89 12.40 -20.18
N MET A 156 -12.72 13.38 -19.80
CA MET A 156 -12.57 14.24 -18.64
C MET A 156 -13.29 13.72 -17.40
N GLY A 157 -13.53 12.43 -17.29
CA GLY A 157 -14.23 11.85 -16.14
C GLY A 157 -15.73 12.00 -16.18
N THR A 158 -16.33 12.13 -17.36
CA THR A 158 -17.76 12.42 -17.56
C THR A 158 -18.60 11.20 -17.91
N VAL A 159 -17.99 10.05 -18.19
CA VAL A 159 -18.71 8.83 -18.53
C VAL A 159 -19.40 8.26 -17.29
N GLU A 160 -20.71 8.04 -17.39
CA GLU A 160 -21.48 7.40 -16.33
C GLU A 160 -21.42 5.88 -16.47
N ASN A 161 -21.38 5.20 -15.31
CA ASN A 161 -21.41 3.73 -15.22
C ASN A 161 -20.45 3.03 -16.21
N VAL A 162 -19.20 3.50 -16.28
CA VAL A 162 -18.19 2.98 -17.21
C VAL A 162 -17.88 1.48 -16.99
N HIS A 163 -18.22 0.95 -15.83
CA HIS A 163 -18.06 -0.45 -15.44
C HIS A 163 -19.25 -1.35 -15.79
N ASP A 164 -20.28 -0.80 -16.43
CA ASP A 164 -21.50 -1.51 -16.85
C ASP A 164 -22.17 -2.30 -15.72
N LEU A 165 -22.29 -1.65 -14.55
CA LEU A 165 -23.00 -2.20 -13.41
C LEU A 165 -24.51 -2.17 -13.68
N ASP A 166 -25.24 -3.14 -13.11
CA ASP A 166 -26.70 -3.07 -13.10
C ASP A 166 -27.19 -1.79 -12.39
N GLU A 167 -28.34 -1.31 -12.77
CA GLU A 167 -28.89 -0.03 -12.30
C GLU A 167 -29.03 0.02 -10.77
N GLN A 168 -29.40 -1.09 -10.14
CA GLN A 168 -29.57 -1.15 -8.70
C GLN A 168 -28.23 -1.00 -7.98
N THR A 169 -27.20 -1.67 -8.47
CA THR A 169 -25.83 -1.56 -7.94
C THR A 169 -25.26 -0.17 -8.20
N TRP A 170 -25.40 0.37 -9.44
CA TRP A 170 -24.89 1.70 -9.78
C TRP A 170 -25.45 2.81 -8.89
N ARG A 171 -26.74 2.76 -8.55
CA ARG A 171 -27.37 3.71 -7.62
C ARG A 171 -26.74 3.72 -6.22
N THR A 172 -25.99 2.70 -5.85
CA THR A 172 -25.28 2.62 -4.56
C THR A 172 -23.85 3.11 -4.62
N VAL A 173 -23.33 3.37 -5.83
CA VAL A 173 -21.96 3.80 -6.03
C VAL A 173 -21.81 5.28 -5.70
N GLU A 174 -20.89 5.59 -4.79
CA GLU A 174 -20.46 6.97 -4.54
C GLU A 174 -19.34 7.32 -5.53
N VAL A 175 -19.59 8.31 -6.39
CA VAL A 175 -18.57 8.84 -7.32
C VAL A 175 -17.74 9.91 -6.62
N VAL A 176 -16.43 9.72 -6.59
CA VAL A 176 -15.47 10.57 -5.88
C VAL A 176 -14.42 11.08 -6.88
N PRO A 177 -14.50 12.35 -7.32
CA PRO A 177 -13.44 12.94 -8.12
C PRO A 177 -12.19 13.17 -7.29
N ILE A 178 -11.02 13.00 -7.90
CA ILE A 178 -9.71 13.32 -7.34
C ILE A 178 -9.07 14.39 -8.22
N ASP A 179 -8.73 15.52 -7.65
CA ASP A 179 -7.98 16.58 -8.32
C ASP A 179 -6.50 16.52 -7.93
N ILE A 180 -5.66 16.17 -8.90
CA ILE A 180 -4.21 16.04 -8.67
C ILE A 180 -3.53 17.41 -8.42
N ALA A 181 -4.12 18.52 -8.87
CA ALA A 181 -3.58 19.86 -8.65
C ALA A 181 -3.90 20.39 -7.23
N SER A 182 -4.97 19.87 -6.60
CA SER A 182 -5.39 20.34 -5.29
C SER A 182 -4.47 19.82 -4.18
N LYS A 183 -3.85 20.76 -3.45
CA LYS A 183 -3.05 20.45 -2.25
C LYS A 183 -3.92 19.96 -1.10
N ASP A 184 -5.18 20.37 -1.05
CA ASP A 184 -6.12 19.97 0.02
C ASP A 184 -6.50 18.48 -0.05
N GLU A 185 -6.28 17.85 -1.20
CA GLU A 185 -6.45 16.41 -1.38
C GLU A 185 -5.33 15.58 -0.72
N VAL A 186 -4.23 16.21 -0.30
CA VAL A 186 -3.04 15.52 0.23
C VAL A 186 -2.98 15.67 1.75
N ALA A 187 -2.80 14.57 2.45
CA ALA A 187 -2.57 14.61 3.89
C ALA A 187 -1.26 15.38 4.21
N PRO A 188 -1.23 16.25 5.24
CA PRO A 188 -0.05 17.07 5.53
C PRO A 188 1.26 16.30 5.67
N GLY A 189 1.20 15.07 6.20
CA GLY A 189 2.37 14.20 6.35
C GLY A 189 2.86 13.54 5.04
N ASP A 190 2.09 13.61 3.96
CA ASP A 190 2.44 13.03 2.65
C ASP A 190 2.90 14.09 1.66
N TYR A 191 2.67 15.36 1.97
CA TYR A 191 2.99 16.44 1.05
C TYR A 191 4.49 16.59 0.85
N LYS A 192 4.88 16.63 -0.42
CA LYS A 192 6.24 16.91 -0.86
C LYS A 192 6.19 17.94 -2.01
N PRO A 193 6.95 19.04 -1.95
CA PRO A 193 6.95 20.05 -3.01
C PRO A 193 7.36 19.49 -4.39
N GLU A 194 8.27 18.52 -4.42
CA GLU A 194 8.75 17.86 -5.64
C GLU A 194 7.71 16.90 -6.28
N GLU A 195 6.64 16.60 -5.55
CA GLU A 195 5.50 15.79 -6.01
C GLU A 195 4.22 16.65 -6.11
N ASP A 196 4.37 17.98 -6.22
CA ASP A 196 3.23 18.90 -6.35
C ASP A 196 3.00 19.34 -7.81
N PRO A 197 1.94 18.86 -8.48
CA PRO A 197 1.60 19.25 -9.84
C PRO A 197 1.35 20.74 -10.03
N ALA A 198 0.97 21.46 -8.97
CA ALA A 198 0.78 22.91 -9.01
C ALA A 198 2.12 23.69 -9.06
N LEU A 199 3.24 23.03 -8.74
CA LEU A 199 4.58 23.61 -8.78
C LEU A 199 5.45 23.03 -9.90
N PHE A 200 5.11 21.84 -10.38
CA PHE A 200 5.91 21.10 -11.35
C PHE A 200 5.62 21.56 -12.79
N HIS A 201 6.68 21.72 -13.57
CA HIS A 201 6.64 21.95 -15.01
C HIS A 201 7.54 20.95 -15.73
N SER A 202 6.98 20.23 -16.70
CA SER A 202 7.71 19.28 -17.52
C SER A 202 8.52 19.98 -18.60
N ALA A 203 9.83 19.79 -18.58
CA ALA A 203 10.72 20.31 -19.62
C ALA A 203 10.59 19.55 -20.96
N LYS A 204 10.17 18.28 -20.94
CA LYS A 204 10.04 17.47 -22.13
C LYS A 204 8.70 17.64 -22.85
N THR A 205 7.63 17.88 -22.10
CA THR A 205 6.27 17.91 -22.65
C THR A 205 5.60 19.26 -22.57
N ASP A 206 6.23 20.25 -21.91
CA ASP A 206 5.68 21.59 -21.65
C ASP A 206 4.32 21.56 -20.91
N ARG A 207 4.07 20.50 -20.09
CA ARG A 207 2.88 20.35 -19.25
C ARG A 207 3.12 20.83 -17.83
N GLY A 208 2.09 21.46 -17.24
CA GLY A 208 2.17 22.09 -15.91
C GLY A 208 2.81 23.49 -15.94
N PRO A 209 2.89 24.19 -14.79
CA PRO A 209 2.20 23.86 -13.52
C PRO A 209 0.67 23.82 -13.68
N LEU A 210 0.00 22.93 -12.92
CA LEU A 210 -1.45 22.81 -12.97
C LEU A 210 -2.11 23.79 -12.00
N GLY A 211 -2.74 24.85 -12.55
CA GLY A 211 -3.53 25.82 -11.77
C GLY A 211 -4.86 25.23 -11.27
N PRO A 212 -5.64 26.01 -10.51
CA PRO A 212 -6.95 25.56 -10.00
C PRO A 212 -7.95 25.16 -11.13
N GLU A 213 -7.87 25.86 -12.28
CA GLU A 213 -8.75 25.65 -13.43
C GLU A 213 -8.07 24.85 -14.55
N TRP A 214 -6.98 24.13 -14.26
CA TRP A 214 -6.13 23.48 -15.24
C TRP A 214 -6.90 22.60 -16.25
N LYS A 215 -8.01 21.96 -15.82
CA LYS A 215 -8.83 21.13 -16.71
C LYS A 215 -9.49 21.92 -17.84
N ASN A 216 -9.82 23.17 -17.57
CA ASN A 216 -10.40 24.09 -18.55
C ASN A 216 -9.34 24.83 -19.36
N GLU A 217 -8.11 24.86 -18.88
CA GLU A 217 -6.97 25.61 -19.46
C GLU A 217 -6.03 24.70 -20.28
N LEU A 218 -6.35 23.41 -20.43
CA LEU A 218 -5.55 22.52 -21.26
C LEU A 218 -5.40 23.04 -22.68
N LYS A 219 -4.17 23.07 -23.19
CA LYS A 219 -3.90 23.36 -24.61
C LYS A 219 -4.68 22.42 -25.49
N THR A 220 -5.11 22.88 -26.67
CA THR A 220 -5.95 22.10 -27.60
C THR A 220 -5.29 20.79 -28.03
N ASP A 221 -3.96 20.74 -28.04
CA ASP A 221 -3.13 19.59 -28.43
C ASP A 221 -2.68 18.76 -27.20
N CYS A 222 -2.99 19.21 -25.97
CA CYS A 222 -2.65 18.44 -24.78
C CYS A 222 -3.57 17.23 -24.64
N PRO A 223 -3.02 16.00 -24.65
CA PRO A 223 -3.82 14.81 -24.42
C PRO A 223 -4.35 14.78 -22.99
N TYR A 224 -5.49 14.13 -22.82
CA TYR A 224 -6.07 13.92 -21.50
C TYR A 224 -6.73 12.54 -21.40
N MET A 225 -6.85 12.06 -20.17
CA MET A 225 -7.56 10.83 -19.86
C MET A 225 -8.16 10.86 -18.47
N CYS A 226 -9.09 9.95 -18.22
CA CYS A 226 -9.57 9.65 -16.86
C CYS A 226 -9.33 8.17 -16.52
N ALA A 227 -8.80 7.94 -15.31
CA ALA A 227 -8.77 6.62 -14.70
C ALA A 227 -10.02 6.48 -13.79
N TYR A 228 -10.95 5.61 -14.17
CA TYR A 228 -12.15 5.25 -13.42
C TYR A 228 -11.86 4.03 -12.56
N LYS A 229 -11.74 4.20 -11.25
CA LYS A 229 -11.34 3.14 -10.31
C LYS A 229 -12.52 2.78 -9.42
N LEU A 230 -13.21 1.69 -9.76
CA LEU A 230 -14.29 1.13 -8.96
C LEU A 230 -13.70 0.28 -7.84
N VAL A 231 -13.87 0.73 -6.61
CA VAL A 231 -13.37 0.04 -5.42
C VAL A 231 -14.53 -0.55 -4.65
N THR A 232 -14.54 -1.88 -4.55
CA THR A 232 -15.52 -2.64 -3.78
C THR A 232 -14.81 -3.19 -2.54
N VAL A 233 -15.26 -2.78 -1.36
CA VAL A 233 -14.72 -3.28 -0.09
C VAL A 233 -15.76 -4.14 0.62
N LYS A 234 -15.38 -5.36 0.93
CA LYS A 234 -16.17 -6.30 1.72
C LYS A 234 -15.38 -6.63 2.99
N PHE A 235 -15.94 -6.27 4.14
CA PHE A 235 -15.39 -6.62 5.44
C PHE A 235 -16.53 -7.06 6.35
N ARG A 236 -16.68 -8.37 6.57
CA ARG A 236 -17.72 -8.92 7.43
C ARG A 236 -17.19 -9.14 8.82
N TRP A 237 -17.47 -8.19 9.70
CA TRP A 237 -17.18 -8.30 11.13
C TRP A 237 -18.22 -7.54 11.94
N TRP A 238 -18.87 -8.22 12.85
CA TRP A 238 -19.95 -7.63 13.61
C TRP A 238 -19.51 -6.37 14.36
N GLY A 239 -20.28 -5.27 14.22
CA GLY A 239 -20.04 -3.99 14.87
C GLY A 239 -18.89 -3.13 14.27
N LEU A 240 -18.02 -3.68 13.38
CA LEU A 240 -16.86 -2.97 12.85
C LEU A 240 -16.92 -2.72 11.34
N GLN A 241 -17.79 -3.42 10.62
CA GLN A 241 -17.85 -3.40 9.16
C GLN A 241 -17.75 -1.99 8.58
N THR A 242 -18.68 -1.10 8.91
CA THR A 242 -18.73 0.25 8.31
C THR A 242 -17.50 1.09 8.63
N LYS A 243 -16.95 0.95 9.85
CA LYS A 243 -15.75 1.70 10.26
C LYS A 243 -14.54 1.27 9.45
N VAL A 244 -14.37 -0.05 9.25
CA VAL A 244 -13.24 -0.61 8.51
C VAL A 244 -13.38 -0.36 7.01
N GLU A 245 -14.55 -0.58 6.41
CA GLU A 245 -14.80 -0.29 5.00
C GLU A 245 -14.55 1.19 4.67
N ASN A 246 -15.06 2.12 5.48
CA ASN A 246 -14.78 3.55 5.31
C ASN A 246 -13.30 3.90 5.52
N PHE A 247 -12.63 3.24 6.44
CA PHE A 247 -11.19 3.44 6.65
C PHE A 247 -10.41 3.00 5.41
N ILE A 248 -10.70 1.81 4.87
CA ILE A 248 -10.06 1.29 3.64
C ILE A 248 -10.28 2.27 2.49
N HIS A 249 -11.51 2.73 2.25
CA HIS A 249 -11.80 3.71 1.19
C HIS A 249 -11.04 5.03 1.34
N ARG A 250 -10.85 5.52 2.57
CA ARG A 250 -10.01 6.72 2.80
C ARG A 250 -8.55 6.47 2.46
N GLN A 251 -8.03 5.28 2.76
CA GLN A 251 -6.65 4.94 2.40
C GLN A 251 -6.50 4.74 0.90
N GLU A 252 -7.46 4.12 0.22
CA GLU A 252 -7.43 4.00 -1.24
C GLU A 252 -7.46 5.38 -1.92
N LYS A 253 -8.32 6.31 -1.46
CA LYS A 253 -8.31 7.69 -1.95
C LYS A 253 -6.93 8.34 -1.78
N ARG A 254 -6.35 8.24 -0.58
CA ARG A 254 -5.01 8.77 -0.27
C ARG A 254 -3.93 8.21 -1.18
N ILE A 255 -3.94 6.89 -1.40
CA ILE A 255 -3.00 6.20 -2.28
C ILE A 255 -3.18 6.70 -3.72
N PHE A 256 -4.40 6.71 -4.24
CA PHE A 256 -4.66 7.18 -5.60
C PHE A 256 -4.24 8.64 -5.80
N THR A 257 -4.54 9.52 -4.86
CA THR A 257 -4.13 10.91 -4.91
C THR A 257 -2.61 11.04 -4.99
N ASN A 258 -1.89 10.47 -4.03
CA ASN A 258 -0.44 10.59 -3.95
C ASN A 258 0.25 9.98 -5.18
N PHE A 259 -0.23 8.83 -5.64
CA PHE A 259 0.30 8.16 -6.81
C PHE A 259 0.19 9.00 -8.09
N HIS A 260 -0.99 9.52 -8.37
CA HIS A 260 -1.19 10.24 -9.63
C HIS A 260 -0.50 11.62 -9.62
N ARG A 261 -0.36 12.24 -8.46
CA ARG A 261 0.48 13.44 -8.29
C ARG A 261 1.95 13.12 -8.60
N GLN A 262 2.47 12.04 -8.03
CA GLN A 262 3.83 11.60 -8.26
C GLN A 262 4.05 11.18 -9.73
N LEU A 263 3.13 10.41 -10.31
CA LEU A 263 3.19 10.00 -11.71
C LEU A 263 3.28 11.21 -12.64
N PHE A 264 2.48 12.25 -12.42
CA PHE A 264 2.53 13.48 -13.20
C PHE A 264 3.86 14.20 -13.01
N CYS A 265 4.32 14.40 -11.78
CA CYS A 265 5.60 15.07 -11.51
C CYS A 265 6.83 14.28 -11.99
N TRP A 266 6.66 13.02 -12.31
CA TRP A 266 7.71 12.18 -12.90
C TRP A 266 7.63 12.05 -14.43
N ILE A 267 6.79 12.83 -15.10
CA ILE A 267 6.55 12.69 -16.55
C ILE A 267 7.86 12.74 -17.35
N ASP A 268 8.80 13.60 -16.99
CA ASP A 268 10.10 13.71 -17.66
C ASP A 268 11.00 12.48 -17.51
N LYS A 269 10.70 11.61 -16.54
CA LYS A 269 11.45 10.36 -16.32
C LYS A 269 10.92 9.22 -17.20
N TRP A 270 9.62 9.18 -17.47
CA TRP A 270 8.98 8.06 -18.15
C TRP A 270 8.44 8.38 -19.55
N VAL A 271 8.23 9.65 -19.90
CA VAL A 271 7.80 10.01 -21.26
C VAL A 271 8.88 9.63 -22.27
N GLY A 272 8.46 8.95 -23.36
CA GLY A 272 9.35 8.46 -24.40
C GLY A 272 9.98 7.08 -24.11
N LEU A 273 9.73 6.47 -22.95
CA LEU A 273 10.07 5.07 -22.71
C LEU A 273 9.14 4.15 -23.52
N THR A 274 9.69 3.04 -23.98
CA THR A 274 8.93 1.99 -24.67
C THR A 274 8.45 0.93 -23.68
N MET A 275 7.50 0.10 -24.10
CA MET A 275 7.08 -1.06 -23.30
C MET A 275 8.20 -2.08 -23.09
N GLU A 276 9.20 -2.10 -23.99
CA GLU A 276 10.38 -2.95 -23.84
C GLU A 276 11.31 -2.42 -22.73
N ASP A 277 11.49 -1.10 -22.65
CA ASP A 277 12.22 -0.46 -21.56
C ASP A 277 11.54 -0.76 -20.20
N ILE A 278 10.23 -0.68 -20.15
CA ILE A 278 9.45 -0.99 -18.94
C ILE A 278 9.64 -2.45 -18.52
N ARG A 279 9.56 -3.40 -19.44
CA ARG A 279 9.78 -4.82 -19.14
C ARG A 279 11.17 -5.08 -18.56
N ARG A 280 12.19 -4.48 -19.17
CA ARG A 280 13.56 -4.56 -18.67
C ARG A 280 13.66 -4.01 -17.22
N MET A 281 13.05 -2.85 -16.95
CA MET A 281 13.02 -2.26 -15.61
C MET A 281 12.27 -3.14 -14.60
N GLU A 282 11.18 -3.78 -15.00
CA GLU A 282 10.44 -4.71 -14.13
C GLU A 282 11.29 -5.94 -13.78
N GLU A 283 11.99 -6.52 -14.75
CA GLU A 283 12.90 -7.65 -14.54
C GLU A 283 14.07 -7.28 -13.61
N GLU A 284 14.70 -6.12 -13.83
CA GLU A 284 15.75 -5.59 -12.97
C GLU A 284 15.25 -5.37 -11.54
N THR A 285 14.08 -4.75 -11.39
CA THR A 285 13.46 -4.51 -10.09
C THR A 285 13.13 -5.81 -9.36
N GLN A 286 12.60 -6.81 -10.08
CA GLN A 286 12.31 -8.11 -9.50
C GLN A 286 13.58 -8.79 -8.98
N LYS A 287 14.67 -8.72 -9.76
CA LYS A 287 15.97 -9.28 -9.37
C LYS A 287 16.55 -8.58 -8.14
N GLU A 288 16.52 -7.24 -8.11
CA GLU A 288 16.97 -6.45 -6.95
C GLU A 288 16.18 -6.80 -5.68
N LEU A 289 14.86 -6.93 -5.80
CA LEU A 289 13.98 -7.31 -4.69
C LEU A 289 14.29 -8.71 -4.15
N GLU A 290 14.54 -9.67 -5.03
CA GLU A 290 14.92 -11.03 -4.64
C GLU A 290 16.28 -11.06 -3.96
N GLU A 291 17.28 -10.31 -4.45
CA GLU A 291 18.57 -10.18 -3.80
C GLU A 291 18.49 -9.55 -2.41
N MET A 292 17.64 -8.52 -2.24
CA MET A 292 17.39 -7.88 -0.93
C MET A 292 16.73 -8.86 0.04
N ARG A 293 15.76 -9.65 -0.43
CA ARG A 293 15.10 -10.68 0.38
C ARG A 293 16.10 -11.72 0.88
N GLN A 294 16.95 -12.24 0.00
CA GLN A 294 17.98 -13.22 0.36
C GLN A 294 19.03 -12.65 1.33
N LYS A 295 19.35 -11.36 1.26
CA LYS A 295 20.23 -10.70 2.23
C LYS A 295 19.56 -10.53 3.60
N GLY A 296 18.28 -10.18 3.61
CA GLY A 296 17.48 -10.07 4.84
C GLY A 296 17.34 -11.41 5.57
N ASP A 297 17.03 -12.49 4.84
CA ASP A 297 16.95 -13.85 5.41
C ASP A 297 18.27 -14.31 6.02
N ARG A 298 19.41 -14.08 5.34
CA ARG A 298 20.75 -14.40 5.87
C ARG A 298 21.09 -13.61 7.14
N GLN A 299 20.68 -12.35 7.21
CA GLN A 299 20.93 -11.50 8.39
C GLN A 299 20.04 -11.93 9.57
N ALA A 300 18.81 -12.35 9.31
CA ALA A 300 17.91 -12.88 10.33
C ALA A 300 18.40 -14.23 10.88
N ASP A 301 18.95 -15.10 10.04
CA ASP A 301 19.52 -16.39 10.47
C ASP A 301 20.83 -16.20 11.23
N CYS A 302 21.67 -15.27 10.84
CA CYS A 302 22.89 -14.90 11.58
C CYS A 302 22.54 -14.38 12.99
N VAL A 303 21.51 -13.54 13.12
CA VAL A 303 21.03 -13.03 14.43
C VAL A 303 20.45 -14.16 15.29
N LYS A 304 19.76 -15.14 14.69
CA LYS A 304 19.25 -16.33 15.41
C LYS A 304 20.42 -17.19 15.91
N GLN A 305 21.44 -17.40 15.09
CA GLN A 305 22.62 -18.20 15.42
C GLN A 305 23.43 -17.58 16.56
N VAL A 306 23.66 -16.27 16.52
CA VAL A 306 24.29 -15.51 17.61
C VAL A 306 23.47 -15.56 18.90
N ARG A 307 22.15 -15.60 18.81
CA ARG A 307 21.24 -15.71 19.98
C ARG A 307 21.20 -17.11 20.59
N PHE A 308 21.52 -18.16 19.83
CA PHE A 308 21.64 -19.54 20.33
C PHE A 308 23.02 -19.81 20.97
N GLU A 309 24.09 -19.11 20.57
CA GLU A 309 25.42 -19.29 21.13
C GLU A 309 25.67 -18.45 22.40
N ALA A 310 24.88 -17.42 22.66
CA ALA A 310 25.03 -16.54 23.82
C ALA A 310 24.71 -17.16 25.21
N PRO A 311 23.85 -18.19 25.37
CA PRO A 311 23.56 -18.76 26.69
C PRO A 311 24.62 -19.71 27.26
N VAL A 312 25.58 -20.21 26.46
CA VAL A 312 26.55 -21.21 26.91
C VAL A 312 27.81 -20.59 27.53
N LEU A 313 28.13 -19.34 27.21
CA LEU A 313 29.33 -18.66 27.70
C LEU A 313 29.15 -17.90 29.04
N LEU A 314 27.88 -17.79 29.56
CA LEU A 314 27.58 -17.08 30.82
C LEU A 314 27.43 -18.02 32.02
N MET A 315 27.56 -19.35 31.87
CA MET A 315 27.42 -20.32 32.97
C MET A 315 28.76 -20.92 33.48
N SER A 316 29.91 -20.46 32.99
CA SER A 316 31.24 -21.03 33.39
C SER A 316 32.11 -20.11 34.25
N ASN A 317 31.62 -18.96 34.72
CA ASN A 317 32.44 -18.01 35.52
C ASN A 317 31.89 -17.64 36.92
N GLU A 318 30.97 -18.41 37.49
CA GLU A 318 30.52 -18.19 38.88
C GLU A 318 30.96 -19.30 39.85
N ALA A 319 32.22 -19.70 39.79
CA ALA A 319 32.81 -20.58 40.80
C ALA A 319 34.24 -20.12 41.12
N ASN A 320 34.43 -18.91 41.70
CA ASN A 320 35.56 -18.57 42.56
C ASN A 320 35.54 -17.08 42.90
N GLN A 321 34.88 -16.70 43.98
CA GLN A 321 35.25 -15.51 44.74
C GLN A 321 35.09 -15.78 46.25
N PRO A 322 36.10 -15.47 47.07
CA PRO A 322 36.05 -15.63 48.53
C PRO A 322 35.30 -14.46 49.20
N ASN A 323 34.63 -14.77 50.27
CA ASN A 323 33.87 -13.84 51.14
C ASN A 323 34.72 -12.63 51.59
N PRO A 324 34.18 -11.40 51.61
CA PRO A 324 34.76 -10.29 52.30
C PRO A 324 34.33 -10.22 53.78
N VAL A 325 35.33 -10.06 54.58
CA VAL A 325 35.31 -9.84 56.05
C VAL A 325 34.60 -8.52 56.40
N THR A 326 33.75 -8.60 57.40
CA THR A 326 33.08 -7.50 58.11
C THR A 326 34.12 -6.60 58.79
N MET A 327 34.09 -5.28 58.62
CA MET A 327 34.59 -4.31 59.61
C MET A 327 33.63 -3.14 59.75
N THR A 328 33.28 -2.91 60.97
CA THR A 328 32.41 -1.88 61.59
C THR A 328 33.15 -0.58 61.82
N SER A 329 32.36 0.48 62.08
CA SER A 329 32.60 1.78 62.74
C SER A 329 33.05 2.92 61.80
N SER A 330 32.64 4.18 61.94
CA SER A 330 31.85 4.95 62.95
C SER A 330 31.67 6.37 62.38
N GLU A 331 30.52 6.95 62.70
CA GLU A 331 30.25 8.38 62.92
C GLU A 331 31.21 9.48 62.46
N THR A 332 30.69 10.50 61.72
CA THR A 332 30.57 11.87 62.26
C THR A 332 29.89 12.85 61.26
N ARG A 333 28.86 13.52 61.70
CA ARG A 333 28.32 14.81 61.21
C ARG A 333 29.09 15.92 61.97
N PRO A 334 29.15 17.19 61.65
CA PRO A 334 28.30 18.20 61.00
C PRO A 334 29.12 19.33 60.28
N PRO A 335 28.69 20.62 60.16
CA PRO A 335 27.40 21.29 60.25
C PRO A 335 27.03 22.25 59.10
N ARG A 336 25.81 22.77 59.12
CA ARG A 336 25.26 23.91 58.37
C ARG A 336 25.92 25.24 58.71
N ARG A 337 26.01 26.12 57.71
CA ARG A 337 25.91 27.60 57.68
C ARG A 337 26.15 28.04 56.24
N GLY A 338 25.47 28.97 55.68
CA GLY A 338 24.73 30.17 55.81
C GLY A 338 23.98 30.49 54.56
#